data_696875dd154c39ba81687fdf04f89182
#
_entry.id   696875dd154c39ba81687fdf04f89182
#
_cell.length_a   1.000
_cell.length_b   1.000
_cell.length_c   1.000
_cell.angle_alpha   90.00
_cell.angle_beta   90.00
_cell.angle_gamma   90.00
#
_symmetry.space_group_name_H-M   'P 1'
#
loop_
_entity.id
_entity.type
_entity.pdbx_description
1 polymer ?
#
loop_
_entity_poly.entity_id
_entity_poly.type
_entity_poly.pdbx_seq_one_letter_code
_entity_poly.pdbx_strand_id
1 'polypeptide(L)'
;MYIVSQNLSNYGVLFPADCIFRINLAWINNLNELKLLLKKYPFNEIFLDLPINRTKPPNNNYSLDDLIPIIESNSNIKYFAISNVDSAAYLEPYVKVLPATINIVPKIENAKGISNIAEIIHKLPTSKKIIMLDHDDLYSSLIKQNESPSKFKDYINNLINFCTTNN
;
A
#
# COMPACT_ATOMS: atom_id res chain seq x y z
N MET A 1 -0.66 -4.17 16.10
CA MET A 1 -0.12 -4.59 14.79
C MET A 1 1.13 -3.75 14.51
N TYR A 2 2.27 -4.38 14.24
CA TYR A 2 3.50 -3.69 13.86
C TYR A 2 3.83 -3.99 12.41
N ILE A 3 4.12 -2.95 11.64
CA ILE A 3 4.56 -3.10 10.23
C ILE A 3 6.00 -2.63 10.16
N VAL A 4 6.90 -3.50 9.68
CA VAL A 4 8.33 -3.23 9.54
C VAL A 4 8.69 -3.15 8.06
N SER A 5 9.37 -2.09 7.66
CA SER A 5 9.81 -1.93 6.26
C SER A 5 11.03 -2.77 5.95
N GLN A 6 11.10 -3.33 4.73
CA GLN A 6 12.24 -4.11 4.24
C GLN A 6 13.62 -3.42 4.42
N ASN A 7 13.66 -2.09 4.42
CA ASN A 7 14.90 -1.35 4.58
C ASN A 7 15.60 -1.66 5.90
N LEU A 8 14.85 -2.01 6.96
CA LEU A 8 15.42 -2.38 8.26
C LEU A 8 16.17 -3.72 8.21
N SER A 9 15.90 -4.58 7.25
CA SER A 9 16.61 -5.86 7.08
C SER A 9 18.12 -5.68 6.84
N ASN A 10 18.53 -4.50 6.35
CA ASN A 10 19.91 -4.18 6.03
C ASN A 10 20.74 -3.79 7.28
N TYR A 11 20.08 -3.56 8.42
CA TYR A 11 20.74 -3.15 9.66
C TYR A 11 20.98 -4.31 10.64
N GLY A 12 20.70 -5.55 10.22
CA GLY A 12 20.88 -6.74 11.09
C GLY A 12 19.92 -6.78 12.28
N VAL A 13 18.82 -6.04 12.24
CA VAL A 13 17.82 -6.02 13.30
C VAL A 13 16.97 -7.29 13.23
N LEU A 14 16.79 -7.93 14.38
CA LEU A 14 15.84 -9.05 14.52
C LEU A 14 14.42 -8.48 14.61
N PHE A 15 13.55 -8.98 13.72
CA PHE A 15 12.14 -8.60 13.74
C PHE A 15 11.36 -9.46 14.73
N PRO A 16 10.38 -8.88 15.46
CA PRO A 16 9.42 -9.65 16.20
C PRO A 16 8.67 -10.62 15.27
N ALA A 17 8.41 -11.84 15.76
CA ALA A 17 7.73 -12.87 14.96
C ALA A 17 6.31 -12.47 14.53
N ASP A 18 5.66 -11.60 15.30
CA ASP A 18 4.30 -11.10 15.08
C ASP A 18 4.24 -9.81 14.24
N CYS A 19 5.37 -9.33 13.71
CA CYS A 19 5.36 -8.17 12.84
C CYS A 19 4.97 -8.53 11.39
N ILE A 20 4.30 -7.59 10.74
CA ILE A 20 4.05 -7.63 9.29
C ILE A 20 5.27 -7.05 8.58
N PHE A 21 5.82 -7.80 7.61
CA PHE A 21 6.98 -7.35 6.86
C PHE A 21 6.54 -6.68 5.56
N ARG A 22 6.70 -5.36 5.47
CA ARG A 22 6.37 -4.58 4.27
C ARG A 22 7.52 -4.61 3.27
N ILE A 23 7.21 -5.04 2.06
CA ILE A 23 8.10 -5.04 0.90
C ILE A 23 7.59 -3.98 -0.08
N ASN A 24 8.36 -2.91 -0.25
CA ASN A 24 8.09 -1.92 -1.28
C ASN A 24 8.72 -2.38 -2.59
N LEU A 25 7.88 -2.72 -3.56
CA LEU A 25 8.30 -3.30 -4.83
C LEU A 25 9.15 -2.36 -5.68
N ALA A 26 9.11 -1.04 -5.43
CA ALA A 26 10.02 -0.11 -6.10
C ALA A 26 11.51 -0.42 -5.84
N TRP A 27 11.82 -1.04 -4.69
CA TRP A 27 13.19 -1.38 -4.27
C TRP A 27 13.58 -2.82 -4.64
N ILE A 28 12.72 -3.55 -5.31
CA ILE A 28 12.99 -4.92 -5.77
C ILE A 28 13.40 -4.85 -7.24
N ASN A 29 14.59 -5.35 -7.57
CA ASN A 29 15.12 -5.22 -8.93
C ASN A 29 14.51 -6.22 -9.91
N ASN A 30 14.07 -7.38 -9.41
CA ASN A 30 13.43 -8.42 -10.24
C ASN A 30 12.63 -9.41 -9.39
N LEU A 31 11.78 -10.20 -10.04
CA LEU A 31 10.91 -11.18 -9.36
C LEU A 31 11.69 -12.30 -8.62
N ASN A 32 12.92 -12.62 -9.03
CA ASN A 32 13.74 -13.60 -8.32
C ASN A 32 14.21 -13.05 -6.97
N GLU A 33 14.58 -11.77 -6.92
CA GLU A 33 14.89 -11.08 -5.66
C GLU A 33 13.69 -11.08 -4.71
N LEU A 34 12.48 -10.79 -5.24
CA LEU A 34 11.24 -10.87 -4.46
C LEU A 34 11.04 -12.28 -3.89
N LYS A 35 11.17 -13.31 -4.71
CA LYS A 35 11.02 -14.71 -4.27
C LYS A 35 12.03 -15.09 -3.20
N LEU A 36 13.27 -14.63 -3.30
CA LEU A 36 14.30 -14.87 -2.28
C LEU A 36 13.96 -14.17 -0.95
N LEU A 37 13.46 -12.93 -1.03
CA LEU A 37 13.06 -12.18 0.14
C LEU A 37 11.86 -12.83 0.85
N LEU A 38 10.86 -13.31 0.11
CA LEU A 38 9.73 -14.04 0.66
C LEU A 38 10.16 -15.33 1.39
N LYS A 39 11.12 -16.06 0.82
CA LYS A 39 11.70 -17.25 1.47
C LYS A 39 12.45 -16.94 2.77
N LYS A 40 13.02 -15.74 2.89
CA LYS A 40 13.73 -15.30 4.10
C LYS A 40 12.79 -15.03 5.28
N TYR A 41 11.52 -14.69 5.00
CA TYR A 41 10.51 -14.34 6.02
C TYR A 41 9.27 -15.24 5.94
N PRO A 42 9.42 -16.57 6.08
CA PRO A 42 8.32 -17.51 5.84
C PRO A 42 7.23 -17.45 6.91
N PHE A 43 7.55 -16.96 8.12
CA PHE A 43 6.63 -16.94 9.26
C PHE A 43 6.00 -15.55 9.49
N ASN A 44 6.48 -14.52 8.80
CA ASN A 44 5.90 -13.20 8.89
C ASN A 44 4.76 -13.03 7.87
N GLU A 45 3.70 -12.35 8.27
CA GLU A 45 2.75 -11.82 7.29
C GLU A 45 3.45 -10.79 6.40
N ILE A 46 3.20 -10.87 5.11
CA ILE A 46 3.81 -9.99 4.11
C ILE A 46 2.81 -8.95 3.64
N PHE A 47 3.30 -7.72 3.57
CA PHE A 47 2.62 -6.57 3.00
C PHE A 47 3.39 -6.15 1.73
N LEU A 48 2.84 -6.45 0.55
CA LEU A 48 3.40 -5.96 -0.72
C LEU A 48 2.89 -4.55 -1.01
N ASP A 49 3.79 -3.65 -1.31
CA ASP A 49 3.47 -2.27 -1.67
C ASP A 49 3.83 -2.04 -3.15
N LEU A 50 2.80 -1.95 -3.99
CA LEU A 50 2.93 -1.73 -5.44
C LEU A 50 2.98 -0.23 -5.74
N PRO A 51 4.16 0.30 -6.10
CA PRO A 51 4.28 1.68 -6.54
C PRO A 51 3.71 1.83 -7.94
N ILE A 52 2.90 2.87 -8.15
CA ILE A 52 2.34 3.19 -9.45
C ILE A 52 2.69 4.64 -9.79
N ASN A 53 3.12 4.85 -11.03
CA ASN A 53 3.52 6.18 -11.53
C ASN A 53 4.66 6.84 -10.73
N ARG A 54 5.52 6.04 -10.10
CA ARG A 54 6.67 6.57 -9.37
C ARG A 54 7.73 7.09 -10.34
N THR A 55 8.10 8.35 -10.18
CA THR A 55 9.11 9.02 -11.03
C THR A 55 10.48 9.12 -10.35
N LYS A 56 10.53 8.99 -9.01
CA LYS A 56 11.78 9.07 -8.25
C LYS A 56 12.43 7.69 -8.11
N PRO A 57 13.74 7.54 -8.33
CA PRO A 57 14.44 6.28 -8.05
C PRO A 57 14.37 5.91 -6.55
N PRO A 58 14.35 4.61 -6.22
CA PRO A 58 14.16 3.49 -7.14
C PRO A 58 12.73 3.48 -7.69
N ASN A 59 12.56 3.08 -8.95
CA ASN A 59 11.29 3.13 -9.65
C ASN A 59 10.98 1.85 -10.44
N ASN A 60 11.38 0.71 -9.91
CA ASN A 60 11.02 -0.58 -10.48
C ASN A 60 9.49 -0.73 -10.51
N ASN A 61 8.99 -1.24 -11.61
CA ASN A 61 7.57 -1.45 -11.85
C ASN A 61 7.30 -2.92 -12.13
N TYR A 62 6.15 -3.40 -11.66
CA TYR A 62 5.67 -4.75 -11.90
C TYR A 62 4.21 -4.68 -12.35
N SER A 63 3.86 -5.50 -13.33
CA SER A 63 2.46 -5.68 -13.69
C SER A 63 1.75 -6.56 -12.64
N LEU A 64 0.44 -6.47 -12.60
CA LEU A 64 -0.35 -7.36 -11.76
C LEU A 64 -0.19 -8.81 -12.20
N ASP A 65 -0.10 -9.06 -13.52
CA ASP A 65 0.10 -10.40 -14.10
C ASP A 65 1.43 -11.04 -13.66
N ASP A 66 2.48 -10.23 -13.45
CA ASP A 66 3.76 -10.72 -12.91
C ASP A 66 3.65 -11.15 -11.44
N LEU A 67 2.80 -10.48 -10.69
CA LEU A 67 2.70 -10.64 -9.23
C LEU A 67 1.71 -11.72 -8.81
N ILE A 68 0.62 -11.92 -9.56
CA ILE A 68 -0.42 -12.91 -9.21
C ILE A 68 0.14 -14.30 -8.95
N PRO A 69 1.00 -14.90 -9.80
CA PRO A 69 1.54 -16.23 -9.54
C PRO A 69 2.37 -16.29 -8.25
N ILE A 70 3.02 -15.17 -7.88
CA ILE A 70 3.80 -15.07 -6.64
C ILE A 70 2.85 -14.97 -5.44
N ILE A 71 1.79 -14.17 -5.54
CA ILE A 71 0.80 -14.00 -4.48
C ILE A 71 0.08 -15.32 -4.20
N GLU A 72 -0.35 -16.03 -5.23
CA GLU A 72 -1.05 -17.33 -5.10
C GLU A 72 -0.17 -18.41 -4.51
N SER A 73 1.14 -18.41 -4.81
CA SER A 73 2.09 -19.40 -4.31
C SER A 73 2.65 -19.10 -2.91
N ASN A 74 2.32 -17.95 -2.31
CA ASN A 74 2.83 -17.53 -1.00
C ASN A 74 1.69 -17.09 -0.08
N SER A 75 1.14 -18.05 0.67
CA SER A 75 -0.01 -17.84 1.55
C SER A 75 0.21 -16.87 2.70
N ASN A 76 1.45 -16.51 3.01
CA ASN A 76 1.81 -15.51 4.00
C ASN A 76 1.72 -14.05 3.46
N ILE A 77 1.53 -13.84 2.17
CA ILE A 77 1.15 -12.53 1.63
C ILE A 77 -0.30 -12.28 2.03
N LYS A 78 -0.52 -11.25 2.86
CA LYS A 78 -1.85 -10.90 3.41
C LYS A 78 -2.33 -9.53 3.01
N TYR A 79 -1.43 -8.64 2.62
CA TYR A 79 -1.76 -7.26 2.30
C TYR A 79 -1.14 -6.87 0.97
N PHE A 80 -1.92 -6.13 0.18
CA PHE A 80 -1.47 -5.59 -1.10
C PHE A 80 -1.84 -4.12 -1.20
N ALA A 81 -0.84 -3.24 -1.08
CA ALA A 81 -1.05 -1.80 -1.18
C ALA A 81 -0.91 -1.31 -2.62
N ILE A 82 -1.76 -0.37 -2.98
CA ILE A 82 -1.84 0.22 -4.32
C ILE A 82 -1.67 1.74 -4.17
N SER A 83 -0.65 2.29 -4.82
CA SER A 83 -0.36 3.73 -4.78
C SER A 83 -1.36 4.56 -5.59
N ASN A 84 -1.48 5.83 -5.23
CA ASN A 84 -2.26 6.84 -5.96
C ASN A 84 -3.75 6.53 -6.14
N VAL A 85 -4.37 5.84 -5.19
CA VAL A 85 -5.80 5.54 -5.26
C VAL A 85 -6.61 6.81 -4.99
N ASP A 86 -7.33 7.27 -6.00
CA ASP A 86 -8.15 8.48 -5.96
C ASP A 86 -9.64 8.25 -6.22
N SER A 87 -10.03 7.02 -6.56
CA SER A 87 -11.43 6.64 -6.85
C SER A 87 -11.67 5.14 -6.67
N ALA A 88 -12.92 4.75 -6.45
CA ALA A 88 -13.32 3.34 -6.38
C ALA A 88 -13.06 2.59 -7.70
N ALA A 89 -13.24 3.25 -8.83
CA ALA A 89 -13.01 2.67 -10.16
C ALA A 89 -11.55 2.25 -10.34
N TYR A 90 -10.60 2.97 -9.72
CA TYR A 90 -9.18 2.65 -9.77
C TYR A 90 -8.86 1.29 -9.13
N LEU A 91 -9.66 0.84 -8.18
CA LEU A 91 -9.47 -0.45 -7.49
C LEU A 91 -10.04 -1.64 -8.27
N GLU A 92 -10.92 -1.42 -9.27
CA GLU A 92 -11.63 -2.51 -9.94
C GLU A 92 -10.75 -3.62 -10.52
N PRO A 93 -9.65 -3.32 -11.24
CA PRO A 93 -8.77 -4.37 -11.77
C PRO A 93 -8.21 -5.28 -10.67
N TYR A 94 -7.84 -4.68 -9.54
CA TYR A 94 -7.25 -5.38 -8.41
C TYR A 94 -8.26 -6.23 -7.66
N VAL A 95 -9.45 -5.69 -7.42
CA VAL A 95 -10.55 -6.42 -6.75
C VAL A 95 -10.99 -7.64 -7.56
N LYS A 96 -10.92 -7.58 -8.90
CA LYS A 96 -11.31 -8.68 -9.79
C LYS A 96 -10.29 -9.83 -9.82
N VAL A 97 -9.00 -9.53 -9.61
CA VAL A 97 -7.91 -10.47 -9.91
C VAL A 97 -7.23 -10.97 -8.64
N LEU A 98 -7.12 -10.14 -7.59
CA LEU A 98 -6.47 -10.54 -6.35
C LEU A 98 -7.31 -11.59 -5.60
N PRO A 99 -6.67 -12.63 -5.03
CA PRO A 99 -7.35 -13.60 -4.19
C PRO A 99 -8.13 -12.94 -3.04
N ALA A 100 -9.30 -13.48 -2.71
CA ALA A 100 -10.16 -12.94 -1.62
C ALA A 100 -9.49 -12.96 -0.23
N THR A 101 -8.41 -13.71 -0.08
CA THR A 101 -7.58 -13.76 1.15
C THR A 101 -6.65 -12.57 1.32
N ILE A 102 -6.52 -11.73 0.28
CA ILE A 102 -5.65 -10.55 0.28
C ILE A 102 -6.44 -9.32 0.73
N ASN A 103 -5.92 -8.63 1.73
CA ASN A 103 -6.41 -7.32 2.13
C ASN A 103 -5.83 -6.25 1.18
N ILE A 104 -6.67 -5.69 0.34
CA ILE A 104 -6.29 -4.56 -0.52
C ILE A 104 -6.20 -3.31 0.35
N VAL A 105 -5.06 -2.60 0.26
CA VAL A 105 -4.78 -1.39 1.04
C VAL A 105 -4.60 -0.20 0.09
N PRO A 106 -5.64 0.63 -0.11
CA PRO A 106 -5.49 1.85 -0.89
C PRO A 106 -4.51 2.81 -0.22
N LYS A 107 -3.52 3.29 -0.97
CA LYS A 107 -2.66 4.39 -0.53
C LYS A 107 -3.25 5.71 -0.98
N ILE A 108 -3.56 6.55 0.00
CA ILE A 108 -4.15 7.87 -0.20
C ILE A 108 -3.02 8.89 -0.21
N GLU A 109 -2.78 9.48 -1.37
CA GLU A 109 -1.61 10.29 -1.68
C GLU A 109 -1.97 11.66 -2.29
N ASN A 110 -3.27 11.97 -2.38
CA ASN A 110 -3.76 13.23 -2.95
C ASN A 110 -5.13 13.64 -2.36
N ALA A 111 -5.51 14.90 -2.56
CA ALA A 111 -6.76 15.48 -2.05
C ALA A 111 -8.01 14.77 -2.60
N LYS A 112 -7.99 14.33 -3.86
CA LYS A 112 -9.10 13.62 -4.49
C LYS A 112 -9.37 12.28 -3.81
N GLY A 113 -8.30 11.52 -3.46
CA GLY A 113 -8.44 10.27 -2.72
C GLY A 113 -9.07 10.48 -1.34
N ILE A 114 -8.73 11.58 -0.65
CA ILE A 114 -9.37 11.92 0.63
C ILE A 114 -10.85 12.27 0.44
N SER A 115 -11.19 13.06 -0.58
CA SER A 115 -12.57 13.43 -0.87
C SER A 115 -13.43 12.23 -1.23
N ASN A 116 -12.86 11.22 -1.89
CA ASN A 116 -13.54 10.02 -2.35
C ASN A 116 -13.38 8.83 -1.40
N ILE A 117 -12.90 9.04 -0.17
CA ILE A 117 -12.53 7.96 0.75
C ILE A 117 -13.69 7.00 1.04
N ALA A 118 -14.91 7.49 1.15
CA ALA A 118 -16.08 6.68 1.43
C ALA A 118 -16.36 5.66 0.31
N GLU A 119 -16.32 6.08 -0.96
CA GLU A 119 -16.52 5.19 -2.10
C GLU A 119 -15.35 4.20 -2.28
N ILE A 120 -14.12 4.66 -2.02
CA ILE A 120 -12.91 3.82 -2.07
C ILE A 120 -13.05 2.67 -1.05
N ILE A 121 -13.40 2.99 0.20
CA ILE A 121 -13.56 2.00 1.26
C ILE A 121 -14.74 1.06 0.99
N HIS A 122 -15.84 1.56 0.44
CA HIS A 122 -16.99 0.73 0.09
C HIS A 122 -16.63 -0.33 -0.97
N LYS A 123 -15.70 -0.02 -1.88
CA LYS A 123 -15.24 -0.93 -2.94
C LYS A 123 -14.40 -2.10 -2.42
N LEU A 124 -13.77 -2.00 -1.26
CA LEU A 124 -12.90 -3.04 -0.72
C LEU A 124 -13.70 -4.31 -0.37
N PRO A 125 -13.25 -5.51 -0.77
CA PRO A 125 -14.00 -6.74 -0.58
C PRO A 125 -13.97 -7.27 0.86
N THR A 126 -12.93 -6.93 1.63
CA THR A 126 -12.71 -7.45 2.99
C THR A 126 -13.57 -6.72 4.03
N SER A 127 -13.96 -7.41 5.10
CA SER A 127 -14.69 -6.80 6.23
C SER A 127 -13.81 -5.80 6.99
N LYS A 128 -12.55 -6.16 7.22
CA LYS A 128 -11.58 -5.24 7.82
C LYS A 128 -11.05 -4.30 6.75
N LYS A 129 -11.39 -3.01 6.88
CA LYS A 129 -10.94 -1.97 5.96
C LYS A 129 -9.64 -1.35 6.46
N ILE A 130 -8.64 -1.28 5.60
CA ILE A 130 -7.34 -0.70 5.90
C ILE A 130 -7.00 0.28 4.78
N ILE A 131 -6.53 1.44 5.16
CA ILE A 131 -5.96 2.44 4.25
C ILE A 131 -4.56 2.82 4.71
N MET A 132 -3.75 3.31 3.79
CA MET A 132 -2.45 3.87 4.09
C MET A 132 -2.41 5.32 3.62
N LEU A 133 -2.05 6.22 4.50
CA LEU A 133 -1.76 7.62 4.14
C LEU A 133 -0.25 7.73 3.84
N ASP A 134 0.10 8.20 2.66
CA ASP A 134 1.44 8.69 2.35
C ASP A 134 1.42 10.22 2.43
N HIS A 135 1.84 10.74 3.58
CA HIS A 135 1.72 12.16 3.89
C HIS A 135 2.68 13.03 3.06
N ASP A 136 3.87 12.51 2.72
CA ASP A 136 4.86 13.23 1.91
C ASP A 136 4.38 13.37 0.47
N ASP A 137 3.78 12.31 -0.09
CA ASP A 137 3.22 12.35 -1.43
C ASP A 137 1.93 13.19 -1.49
N LEU A 138 1.09 13.14 -0.44
CA LEU A 138 -0.05 14.04 -0.28
C LEU A 138 0.40 15.51 -0.29
N TYR A 139 1.39 15.87 0.53
CA TYR A 139 1.91 17.24 0.58
C TYR A 139 2.48 17.68 -0.78
N SER A 140 3.26 16.80 -1.41
CA SER A 140 3.82 17.04 -2.73
C SER A 140 2.73 17.23 -3.80
N SER A 141 1.64 16.49 -3.70
CA SER A 141 0.47 16.62 -4.59
C SER A 141 -0.21 17.99 -4.45
N LEU A 142 -0.40 18.47 -3.21
CA LEU A 142 -0.97 19.80 -2.94
C LEU A 142 -0.14 20.92 -3.58
N ILE A 143 1.18 20.86 -3.40
CA ILE A 143 2.09 21.86 -3.98
C ILE A 143 2.01 21.85 -5.52
N LYS A 144 2.00 20.66 -6.14
CA LYS A 144 1.87 20.53 -7.60
C LYS A 144 0.56 21.08 -8.14
N GLN A 145 -0.51 21.01 -7.34
CA GLN A 145 -1.84 21.51 -7.71
C GLN A 145 -2.04 22.99 -7.35
N ASN A 146 -0.99 23.68 -6.89
CA ASN A 146 -1.03 25.06 -6.40
C ASN A 146 -2.05 25.28 -5.28
N GLU A 147 -2.32 24.25 -4.47
CA GLU A 147 -3.14 24.40 -3.29
C GLU A 147 -2.35 24.98 -2.12
N SER A 148 -3.05 25.70 -1.23
CA SER A 148 -2.41 26.27 -0.03
C SER A 148 -1.88 25.13 0.87
N PRO A 149 -0.61 25.21 1.32
CA PRO A 149 -0.06 24.25 2.28
C PRO A 149 -0.85 24.16 3.58
N SER A 150 -1.61 25.20 3.94
CA SER A 150 -2.49 25.18 5.14
C SER A 150 -3.57 24.12 5.09
N LYS A 151 -4.03 23.75 3.88
CA LYS A 151 -5.02 22.68 3.68
C LYS A 151 -4.50 21.28 4.04
N PHE A 152 -3.19 21.10 4.11
CA PHE A 152 -2.60 19.80 4.42
C PHE A 152 -3.13 19.23 5.74
N LYS A 153 -3.16 20.04 6.79
CA LYS A 153 -3.68 19.66 8.08
C LYS A 153 -5.17 19.29 8.02
N ASP A 154 -5.94 20.05 7.25
CA ASP A 154 -7.38 19.80 7.11
C ASP A 154 -7.64 18.45 6.42
N TYR A 155 -6.89 18.14 5.38
CA TYR A 155 -6.99 16.84 4.69
C TYR A 155 -6.66 15.67 5.61
N ILE A 156 -5.59 15.79 6.41
CA ILE A 156 -5.24 14.74 7.38
C ILE A 156 -6.33 14.59 8.44
N ASN A 157 -6.82 15.69 8.99
CA ASN A 157 -7.91 15.65 9.98
C ASN A 157 -9.19 15.03 9.42
N ASN A 158 -9.55 15.37 8.18
CA ASN A 158 -10.72 14.79 7.51
C ASN A 158 -10.58 13.27 7.37
N LEU A 159 -9.39 12.79 6.98
CA LEU A 159 -9.14 11.36 6.86
C LEU A 159 -9.19 10.65 8.22
N ILE A 160 -8.57 11.22 9.25
CA ILE A 160 -8.60 10.68 10.62
C ILE A 160 -10.05 10.62 11.13
N ASN A 161 -10.80 11.72 10.98
CA ASN A 161 -12.20 11.77 11.40
C ASN A 161 -13.03 10.70 10.68
N PHE A 162 -12.86 10.56 9.37
CA PHE A 162 -13.54 9.51 8.62
C PHE A 162 -13.22 8.11 9.18
N CYS A 163 -11.95 7.80 9.42
CA CYS A 163 -11.53 6.51 9.95
C CYS A 163 -12.08 6.25 11.36
N THR A 164 -12.08 7.25 12.22
CA THR A 164 -12.57 7.10 13.61
C THR A 164 -14.09 6.97 13.70
N THR A 165 -14.81 7.57 12.76
CA THR A 165 -16.29 7.53 12.73
C THR A 165 -16.83 6.23 12.11
N ASN A 166 -16.06 5.59 11.24
CA ASN A 166 -16.48 4.41 10.46
C ASN A 166 -15.79 3.10 10.88
N ASN A 167 -15.21 3.07 12.09
CA ASN A 167 -14.63 1.86 12.69
C ASN A 167 -15.70 0.94 13.27
#